data_53527ecf065bdc84f4099067446b9b18
#
_entry.id   53527ecf065bdc84f4099067446b9b18
#
_cell.length_a   1.000
_cell.length_b   1.000
_cell.length_c   1.000
_cell.angle_alpha   90.00
_cell.angle_beta   90.00
_cell.angle_gamma   90.00
#
_symmetry.space_group_name_H-M   'P 1'
#
loop_
_entity.id
_entity.type
_entity.pdbx_description
1 polymer ?
#
loop_
_entity_poly.entity_id
_entity_poly.type
_entity_poly.pdbx_seq_one_letter_code
_entity_poly.pdbx_strand_id
1 'polypeptide(L)'
;MSFNTDLLHAGVVREANGATLPPVYQSSAFEQDTAADLEKIFENKAPGYCYTRVGNPTVTAFENRITKLEGGMASIACASGMAAIMNAILNIVRSGDEIVSSASLYGGSIDLFRDIEEFGIKTRYVKNNDWEAIEGAINEHTRLLFAETIGNPCLDVTDVERLAEIAHAHKIPLILDNTTATAYLFQGLKHGADIVVNSSSKYINGSSNSISGILTYSGRFQWDSELSLIHISEPTRLALIS
;
A
#
# COMPACT_ATOMS: atom_id res chain seq x y z
N MET A 1 -22.32 7.21 -3.19
CA MET A 1 -22.16 8.51 -2.48
C MET A 1 -21.16 9.34 -3.25
N SER A 2 -21.10 10.68 -3.06
CA SER A 2 -20.04 11.48 -3.66
C SER A 2 -18.71 11.23 -2.93
N PHE A 3 -17.58 11.46 -3.60
CA PHE A 3 -16.26 11.32 -2.99
C PHE A 3 -16.11 12.12 -1.68
N ASN A 4 -16.64 13.34 -1.64
CA ASN A 4 -16.62 14.17 -0.43
C ASN A 4 -17.44 13.56 0.72
N THR A 5 -18.52 12.85 0.45
CA THR A 5 -19.27 12.10 1.46
C THR A 5 -18.44 10.90 1.96
N ASP A 6 -17.76 10.21 1.05
CA ASP A 6 -16.89 9.07 1.40
C ASP A 6 -15.68 9.51 2.25
N LEU A 7 -15.11 10.71 2.03
CA LEU A 7 -14.05 11.27 2.88
C LEU A 7 -14.47 11.33 4.36
N LEU A 8 -15.73 11.64 4.64
CA LEU A 8 -16.22 11.78 6.02
C LEU A 8 -16.75 10.45 6.60
N HIS A 9 -17.38 9.62 5.78
CA HIS A 9 -18.20 8.51 6.27
C HIS A 9 -17.73 7.12 5.86
N ALA A 10 -16.79 6.99 4.90
CA ALA A 10 -16.29 5.68 4.53
C ALA A 10 -15.56 5.01 5.71
N GLY A 11 -15.67 3.69 5.82
CA GLY A 11 -15.05 2.90 6.88
C GLY A 11 -15.68 3.06 8.26
N VAL A 12 -16.71 3.90 8.41
CA VAL A 12 -17.42 4.04 9.69
C VAL A 12 -18.46 2.94 9.83
N VAL A 13 -18.27 2.08 10.84
CA VAL A 13 -19.27 1.12 11.27
C VAL A 13 -20.14 1.81 12.31
N ARG A 14 -21.46 1.65 12.21
CA ARG A 14 -22.38 2.23 13.18
C ARG A 14 -22.25 1.48 14.50
N GLU A 15 -21.77 2.18 15.51
CA GLU A 15 -21.65 1.65 16.86
C GLU A 15 -23.04 1.49 17.54
N ALA A 16 -23.14 0.51 18.45
CA ALA A 16 -24.39 0.23 19.18
C ALA A 16 -24.86 1.42 20.02
N ASN A 17 -23.92 2.24 20.50
CA ASN A 17 -24.21 3.45 21.29
C ASN A 17 -24.51 4.69 20.42
N GLY A 18 -24.51 4.55 19.08
CA GLY A 18 -24.80 5.65 18.14
C GLY A 18 -23.62 6.62 17.89
N ALA A 19 -22.40 6.26 18.27
CA ALA A 19 -21.23 7.09 17.98
C ALA A 19 -21.11 7.35 16.48
N THR A 20 -20.84 8.63 16.10
CA THR A 20 -20.74 9.06 14.69
C THR A 20 -19.33 8.93 14.14
N LEU A 21 -18.34 8.68 15.00
CA LEU A 21 -16.94 8.42 14.66
C LEU A 21 -16.52 7.07 15.27
N PRO A 22 -15.61 6.34 14.65
CA PRO A 22 -15.06 5.12 15.23
C PRO A 22 -14.41 5.44 16.58
N PRO A 23 -14.74 4.70 17.65
CA PRO A 23 -14.04 4.81 18.93
C PRO A 23 -12.56 4.47 18.79
N VAL A 24 -11.72 5.03 19.67
CA VAL A 24 -10.31 4.68 19.74
C VAL A 24 -10.12 3.52 20.71
N TYR A 25 -9.80 2.35 20.19
CA TYR A 25 -9.53 1.13 20.97
C TYR A 25 -8.03 1.02 21.28
N GLN A 26 -7.65 1.38 22.49
CA GLN A 26 -6.24 1.29 22.97
C GLN A 26 -5.92 -0.05 23.64
N SER A 27 -6.79 -1.04 23.47
CA SER A 27 -6.56 -2.39 24.00
C SER A 27 -5.54 -3.14 23.14
N SER A 28 -4.64 -3.89 23.78
CA SER A 28 -3.71 -4.79 23.08
C SER A 28 -4.34 -6.17 22.82
N ALA A 29 -5.31 -6.58 23.62
CA ALA A 29 -5.98 -7.89 23.53
C ALA A 29 -7.49 -7.73 23.62
N PHE A 30 -8.21 -8.68 23.02
CA PHE A 30 -9.67 -8.72 22.99
C PHE A 30 -10.13 -10.08 23.52
N GLU A 31 -11.05 -10.05 24.49
CA GLU A 31 -11.64 -11.24 25.11
C GLU A 31 -12.66 -11.90 24.17
N GLN A 32 -12.75 -13.23 24.23
CA GLN A 32 -13.76 -14.03 23.57
C GLN A 32 -14.50 -14.87 24.62
N ASP A 33 -15.76 -15.18 24.35
CA ASP A 33 -16.60 -15.93 25.29
C ASP A 33 -16.06 -17.36 25.53
N THR A 34 -15.48 -17.99 24.52
CA THR A 34 -14.91 -19.33 24.62
C THR A 34 -13.55 -19.44 23.91
N ALA A 35 -12.73 -20.41 24.34
CA ALA A 35 -11.46 -20.74 23.65
C ALA A 35 -11.70 -21.18 22.19
N ALA A 36 -12.81 -21.87 21.91
CA ALA A 36 -13.17 -22.29 20.56
C ALA A 36 -13.49 -21.10 19.63
N ASP A 37 -14.05 -20.02 20.15
CA ASP A 37 -14.31 -18.82 19.36
C ASP A 37 -13.01 -18.06 19.07
N LEU A 38 -12.10 -18.00 20.04
CA LEU A 38 -10.77 -17.45 19.85
C LEU A 38 -9.98 -18.23 18.79
N GLU A 39 -10.03 -19.58 18.83
CA GLU A 39 -9.41 -20.44 17.83
C GLU A 39 -9.93 -20.16 16.41
N LYS A 40 -11.25 -20.02 16.23
CA LYS A 40 -11.84 -19.68 14.93
C LYS A 40 -11.35 -18.34 14.37
N ILE A 41 -11.16 -17.34 15.25
CA ILE A 41 -10.63 -16.03 14.85
C ILE A 41 -9.17 -16.17 14.40
N PHE A 42 -8.32 -16.87 15.16
CA PHE A 42 -6.93 -17.11 14.79
C PHE A 42 -6.77 -17.90 13.47
N GLU A 43 -7.70 -18.81 13.21
CA GLU A 43 -7.74 -19.60 11.97
C GLU A 43 -8.41 -18.86 10.80
N ASN A 44 -8.82 -17.58 10.98
CA ASN A 44 -9.60 -16.79 10.01
C ASN A 44 -10.92 -17.47 9.56
N LYS A 45 -11.50 -18.30 10.42
CA LYS A 45 -12.80 -18.96 10.21
C LYS A 45 -13.99 -18.14 10.73
N ALA A 46 -13.72 -17.14 11.56
CA ALA A 46 -14.72 -16.22 12.08
C ALA A 46 -14.15 -14.78 12.10
N PRO A 47 -14.99 -13.75 11.84
CA PRO A 47 -14.59 -12.37 12.03
C PRO A 47 -14.42 -12.07 13.52
N GLY A 48 -13.46 -11.20 13.86
CA GLY A 48 -13.23 -10.75 15.23
C GLY A 48 -11.84 -10.18 15.43
N TYR A 49 -11.59 -9.72 16.64
CA TYR A 49 -10.29 -9.19 17.05
C TYR A 49 -9.79 -10.04 18.23
N CYS A 50 -8.51 -10.38 18.22
CA CYS A 50 -7.87 -11.13 19.29
C CYS A 50 -6.68 -10.36 19.88
N TYR A 51 -5.88 -9.75 19.04
CA TYR A 51 -4.69 -9.01 19.44
C TYR A 51 -4.40 -7.87 18.45
N THR A 52 -4.09 -6.67 18.95
CA THR A 52 -3.95 -5.45 18.14
C THR A 52 -2.90 -5.56 17.05
N ARG A 53 -1.83 -6.33 17.21
CA ARG A 53 -0.85 -6.58 16.15
C ARG A 53 -1.47 -7.31 14.94
N VAL A 54 -2.50 -8.13 15.17
CA VAL A 54 -3.23 -8.86 14.11
C VAL A 54 -4.35 -8.00 13.54
N GLY A 55 -5.10 -7.31 14.40
CA GLY A 55 -6.18 -6.43 14.00
C GLY A 55 -6.71 -5.61 15.17
N ASN A 56 -7.15 -4.39 14.87
CA ASN A 56 -7.74 -3.47 15.85
C ASN A 56 -8.87 -2.68 15.19
N PRO A 57 -10.04 -2.51 15.82
CA PRO A 57 -11.17 -1.81 15.20
C PRO A 57 -10.84 -0.39 14.73
N THR A 58 -9.98 0.36 15.44
CA THR A 58 -9.55 1.71 15.06
C THR A 58 -8.73 1.66 13.77
N VAL A 59 -7.77 0.73 13.68
CA VAL A 59 -6.92 0.55 12.50
C VAL A 59 -7.77 0.09 11.31
N THR A 60 -8.64 -0.89 11.52
CA THR A 60 -9.55 -1.39 10.48
C THR A 60 -10.46 -0.29 9.93
N ALA A 61 -10.96 0.62 10.77
CA ALA A 61 -11.77 1.76 10.31
C ALA A 61 -10.98 2.70 9.41
N PHE A 62 -9.68 2.93 9.71
CA PHE A 62 -8.78 3.70 8.87
C PHE A 62 -8.50 3.01 7.53
N GLU A 63 -8.15 1.72 7.58
CA GLU A 63 -7.89 0.89 6.39
C GLU A 63 -9.09 0.86 5.44
N ASN A 64 -10.29 0.59 5.96
CA ASN A 64 -11.53 0.57 5.20
C ASN A 64 -11.83 1.94 4.55
N ARG A 65 -11.53 3.04 5.25
CA ARG A 65 -11.70 4.38 4.71
C ARG A 65 -10.79 4.61 3.52
N ILE A 66 -9.50 4.35 3.66
CA ILE A 66 -8.53 4.56 2.58
C ILE A 66 -8.79 3.61 1.41
N THR A 67 -9.12 2.34 1.69
CA THR A 67 -9.54 1.39 0.66
C THR A 67 -10.66 1.95 -0.20
N LYS A 68 -11.69 2.51 0.43
CA LYS A 68 -12.82 3.11 -0.28
C LYS A 68 -12.44 4.33 -1.09
N LEU A 69 -11.57 5.19 -0.53
CA LEU A 69 -11.15 6.43 -1.20
C LEU A 69 -10.23 6.16 -2.39
N GLU A 70 -9.31 5.20 -2.27
CA GLU A 70 -8.43 4.78 -3.38
C GLU A 70 -9.18 3.91 -4.41
N GLY A 71 -10.33 3.33 -4.03
CA GLY A 71 -11.07 2.38 -4.87
C GLY A 71 -10.36 1.04 -4.99
N GLY A 72 -9.63 0.66 -3.95
CA GLY A 72 -8.90 -0.59 -3.84
C GLY A 72 -9.73 -1.77 -3.36
N MET A 73 -9.10 -2.93 -3.28
CA MET A 73 -9.67 -4.16 -2.71
C MET A 73 -9.47 -4.20 -1.20
N ALA A 74 -8.29 -3.87 -0.72
CA ALA A 74 -7.97 -3.75 0.70
C ALA A 74 -6.77 -2.81 0.93
N SER A 75 -6.63 -2.34 2.18
CA SER A 75 -5.50 -1.53 2.63
C SER A 75 -4.90 -2.10 3.90
N ILE A 76 -3.63 -1.85 4.11
CA ILE A 76 -2.89 -2.21 5.32
C ILE A 76 -2.23 -0.96 5.89
N ALA A 77 -2.57 -0.63 7.13
CA ALA A 77 -1.94 0.46 7.85
C ALA A 77 -0.55 0.04 8.36
N CYS A 78 0.39 0.96 8.30
CA CYS A 78 1.77 0.78 8.71
C CYS A 78 2.21 1.87 9.67
N ALA A 79 3.26 1.63 10.43
CA ALA A 79 3.79 2.58 11.40
C ALA A 79 4.32 3.89 10.77
N SER A 80 4.69 3.87 9.49
CA SER A 80 5.15 5.05 8.74
C SER A 80 4.98 4.84 7.24
N GLY A 81 5.11 5.92 6.45
CA GLY A 81 5.17 5.83 4.98
C GLY A 81 6.32 4.94 4.50
N MET A 82 7.50 5.05 5.12
CA MET A 82 8.64 4.19 4.78
C MET A 82 8.36 2.71 5.08
N ALA A 83 7.66 2.41 6.20
CA ALA A 83 7.23 1.05 6.49
C ALA A 83 6.23 0.53 5.45
N ALA A 84 5.33 1.38 4.94
CA ALA A 84 4.41 1.00 3.88
C ALA A 84 5.14 0.68 2.58
N ILE A 85 6.13 1.51 2.17
CA ILE A 85 6.96 1.28 0.99
C ILE A 85 7.76 -0.02 1.14
N MET A 86 8.46 -0.18 2.27
CA MET A 86 9.28 -1.37 2.53
C MET A 86 8.44 -2.65 2.51
N ASN A 87 7.28 -2.65 3.16
CA ASN A 87 6.38 -3.80 3.17
C ASN A 87 5.86 -4.13 1.77
N ALA A 88 5.45 -3.12 0.98
CA ALA A 88 5.00 -3.33 -0.39
C ALA A 88 6.10 -3.97 -1.25
N ILE A 89 7.34 -3.48 -1.15
CA ILE A 89 8.48 -3.94 -1.94
C ILE A 89 8.90 -5.35 -1.51
N LEU A 90 9.21 -5.56 -0.22
CA LEU A 90 9.70 -6.84 0.29
C LEU A 90 8.68 -7.97 0.20
N ASN A 91 7.42 -7.64 -0.01
CA ASN A 91 6.40 -8.64 -0.32
C ASN A 91 6.54 -9.21 -1.74
N ILE A 92 7.18 -8.49 -2.66
CA ILE A 92 7.30 -8.83 -4.08
C ILE A 92 8.73 -9.28 -4.43
N VAL A 93 9.75 -8.56 -3.97
CA VAL A 93 11.15 -8.80 -4.37
C VAL A 93 11.90 -9.68 -3.39
N ARG A 94 12.92 -10.36 -3.91
CA ARG A 94 13.86 -11.22 -3.17
C ARG A 94 15.29 -10.90 -3.58
N SER A 95 16.26 -11.48 -2.87
CA SER A 95 17.68 -11.39 -3.25
C SER A 95 17.89 -11.86 -4.69
N GLY A 96 18.55 -11.06 -5.49
CA GLY A 96 18.77 -11.28 -6.93
C GLY A 96 17.76 -10.57 -7.82
N ASP A 97 16.67 -10.06 -7.27
CA ASP A 97 15.66 -9.30 -8.02
C ASP A 97 16.06 -7.83 -8.19
N GLU A 98 15.45 -7.16 -9.16
CA GLU A 98 15.68 -5.76 -9.49
C GLU A 98 14.37 -4.97 -9.47
N ILE A 99 14.49 -3.69 -9.06
CA ILE A 99 13.44 -2.67 -9.12
C ILE A 99 13.82 -1.67 -10.21
N VAL A 100 12.91 -1.29 -11.07
CA VAL A 100 13.07 -0.11 -11.93
C VAL A 100 12.27 1.03 -11.31
N SER A 101 12.94 2.14 -11.03
CA SER A 101 12.36 3.25 -10.29
C SER A 101 12.58 4.58 -11.00
N SER A 102 11.59 5.48 -10.92
CA SER A 102 11.84 6.90 -11.20
C SER A 102 12.98 7.42 -10.34
N ALA A 103 13.82 8.29 -10.91
CA ALA A 103 14.87 9.00 -10.16
C ALA A 103 14.32 10.20 -9.36
N SER A 104 13.08 10.60 -9.61
CA SER A 104 12.42 11.72 -8.93
C SER A 104 11.64 11.22 -7.74
N LEU A 105 12.34 10.95 -6.64
CA LEU A 105 11.80 10.38 -5.42
C LEU A 105 12.16 11.19 -4.19
N TYR A 106 11.37 11.00 -3.15
CA TYR A 106 11.71 11.41 -1.80
C TYR A 106 13.05 10.79 -1.36
N GLY A 107 13.90 11.59 -0.73
CA GLY A 107 15.24 11.13 -0.31
C GLY A 107 15.23 9.88 0.56
N GLY A 108 14.25 9.74 1.47
CA GLY A 108 14.10 8.53 2.27
C GLY A 108 13.77 7.27 1.45
N SER A 109 13.08 7.40 0.33
CA SER A 109 12.84 6.26 -0.58
C SER A 109 14.13 5.85 -1.29
N ILE A 110 14.96 6.83 -1.69
CA ILE A 110 16.29 6.58 -2.27
C ILE A 110 17.20 5.88 -1.24
N ASP A 111 17.20 6.37 0.00
CA ASP A 111 17.97 5.75 1.09
C ASP A 111 17.51 4.31 1.36
N LEU A 112 16.21 4.07 1.43
CA LEU A 112 15.66 2.71 1.58
C LEU A 112 16.12 1.80 0.44
N PHE A 113 16.05 2.26 -0.80
CA PHE A 113 16.43 1.46 -1.97
C PHE A 113 17.93 1.14 -1.96
N ARG A 114 18.77 2.06 -1.52
CA ARG A 114 20.20 1.81 -1.30
C ARG A 114 20.42 0.78 -0.19
N ASP A 115 19.71 0.90 0.92
CA ASP A 115 19.88 0.00 2.07
C ASP A 115 19.46 -1.43 1.73
N ILE A 116 18.43 -1.64 0.90
CA ILE A 116 18.02 -3.00 0.47
C ILE A 116 18.98 -3.62 -0.57
N GLU A 117 19.88 -2.85 -1.16
CA GLU A 117 20.95 -3.42 -2.01
C GLU A 117 21.88 -4.33 -1.20
N GLU A 118 22.06 -4.08 0.10
CA GLU A 118 22.81 -4.96 0.99
C GLU A 118 22.15 -6.35 1.14
N PHE A 119 20.84 -6.44 0.88
CA PHE A 119 20.09 -7.72 0.84
C PHE A 119 20.03 -8.34 -0.56
N GLY A 120 20.79 -7.79 -1.52
CA GLY A 120 20.90 -8.30 -2.88
C GLY A 120 19.75 -7.86 -3.81
N ILE A 121 18.98 -6.84 -3.44
CA ILE A 121 17.93 -6.27 -4.27
C ILE A 121 18.46 -5.00 -4.91
N LYS A 122 18.55 -4.95 -6.23
CA LYS A 122 19.11 -3.81 -6.96
C LYS A 122 18.03 -2.85 -7.43
N THR A 123 18.33 -1.55 -7.44
CA THR A 123 17.45 -0.53 -8.01
C THR A 123 18.11 0.16 -9.21
N ARG A 124 17.40 0.18 -10.34
CA ARG A 124 17.75 0.93 -11.54
C ARG A 124 16.94 2.20 -11.60
N TYR A 125 17.61 3.32 -11.46
CA TYR A 125 16.96 4.63 -11.54
C TYR A 125 16.91 5.13 -12.97
N VAL A 126 15.74 5.59 -13.39
CA VAL A 126 15.50 6.17 -14.70
C VAL A 126 14.86 7.54 -14.56
N LYS A 127 15.08 8.42 -15.53
CA LYS A 127 14.44 9.73 -15.53
C LYS A 127 12.92 9.55 -15.62
N ASN A 128 12.17 10.33 -14.85
CA ASN A 128 10.71 10.30 -14.86
C ASN A 128 10.16 10.57 -16.27
N ASN A 129 9.19 9.77 -16.71
CA ASN A 129 8.56 9.83 -18.03
C ASN A 129 9.52 9.63 -19.24
N ASP A 130 10.69 9.08 -19.03
CA ASP A 130 11.59 8.65 -20.11
C ASP A 130 11.27 7.20 -20.48
N TRP A 131 10.31 7.03 -21.37
CA TRP A 131 9.73 5.72 -21.70
C TRP A 131 10.73 4.76 -22.29
N GLU A 132 11.62 5.23 -23.14
CA GLU A 132 12.68 4.41 -23.75
C GLU A 132 13.68 3.93 -22.69
N ALA A 133 14.08 4.81 -21.79
CA ALA A 133 14.97 4.44 -20.68
C ALA A 133 14.29 3.48 -19.70
N ILE A 134 12.99 3.65 -19.43
CA ILE A 134 12.22 2.76 -18.56
C ILE A 134 12.13 1.36 -19.17
N GLU A 135 11.71 1.24 -20.43
CA GLU A 135 11.63 -0.04 -21.13
C GLU A 135 13.01 -0.72 -21.23
N GLY A 136 14.06 0.06 -21.55
CA GLY A 136 15.44 -0.44 -21.66
C GLY A 136 16.05 -0.88 -20.31
N ALA A 137 15.52 -0.41 -19.19
CA ALA A 137 15.98 -0.81 -17.85
C ALA A 137 15.33 -2.12 -17.36
N ILE A 138 14.19 -2.52 -17.93
CA ILE A 138 13.47 -3.75 -17.56
C ILE A 138 14.21 -4.96 -18.12
N ASN A 139 14.42 -5.97 -17.30
CA ASN A 139 15.04 -7.25 -17.67
C ASN A 139 14.39 -8.43 -16.92
N GLU A 140 14.93 -9.62 -17.08
CA GLU A 140 14.40 -10.86 -16.47
C GLU A 140 14.44 -10.87 -14.93
N HIS A 141 15.21 -9.99 -14.29
CA HIS A 141 15.28 -9.86 -12.83
C HIS A 141 14.34 -8.77 -12.31
N THR A 142 13.78 -7.92 -13.18
CA THR A 142 12.89 -6.85 -12.76
C THR A 142 11.56 -7.42 -12.27
N ARG A 143 11.14 -7.03 -11.06
CA ARG A 143 9.91 -7.51 -10.43
C ARG A 143 8.84 -6.47 -10.24
N LEU A 144 9.19 -5.19 -10.26
CA LEU A 144 8.23 -4.11 -10.14
C LEU A 144 8.77 -2.80 -10.72
N LEU A 145 7.85 -1.90 -11.08
CA LEU A 145 8.14 -0.49 -11.28
C LEU A 145 7.72 0.31 -10.04
N PHE A 146 8.50 1.32 -9.70
CA PHE A 146 8.20 2.23 -8.59
C PHE A 146 8.29 3.70 -9.05
N ALA A 147 7.29 4.51 -8.68
CA ALA A 147 7.31 5.96 -8.93
C ALA A 147 6.53 6.71 -7.85
N GLU A 148 6.76 8.03 -7.75
CA GLU A 148 5.89 8.96 -7.05
C GLU A 148 4.93 9.63 -8.03
N THR A 149 3.69 9.86 -7.63
CA THR A 149 2.71 10.60 -8.46
C THR A 149 3.23 12.00 -8.77
N ILE A 150 3.77 12.67 -7.75
CA ILE A 150 4.44 13.97 -7.83
C ILE A 150 5.75 13.84 -7.09
N GLY A 151 6.85 13.91 -7.83
CA GLY A 151 8.20 13.69 -7.32
C GLY A 151 8.64 14.75 -6.31
N ASN A 152 9.35 14.34 -5.27
CA ASN A 152 9.90 15.22 -4.23
C ASN A 152 11.43 15.20 -4.27
N PRO A 153 12.13 16.33 -4.48
CA PRO A 153 11.64 17.71 -4.46
C PRO A 153 11.33 18.33 -5.83
N CYS A 154 11.48 17.58 -6.92
CA CYS A 154 11.45 18.16 -8.27
C CYS A 154 10.05 18.59 -8.74
N LEU A 155 8.98 18.09 -8.10
CA LEU A 155 7.58 18.34 -8.41
C LEU A 155 7.17 17.96 -9.84
N ASP A 156 7.93 17.09 -10.50
CA ASP A 156 7.55 16.52 -11.77
C ASP A 156 6.42 15.50 -11.58
N VAL A 157 5.48 15.51 -12.48
CA VAL A 157 4.29 14.66 -12.44
C VAL A 157 4.52 13.42 -13.30
N THR A 158 4.26 12.26 -12.73
CA THR A 158 4.36 10.98 -13.43
C THR A 158 3.10 10.75 -14.28
N ASP A 159 3.27 10.38 -15.54
CA ASP A 159 2.20 9.80 -16.36
C ASP A 159 2.01 8.34 -15.93
N VAL A 160 1.13 8.17 -14.94
CA VAL A 160 0.88 6.88 -14.27
C VAL A 160 0.25 5.87 -15.23
N GLU A 161 -0.65 6.31 -16.12
CA GLU A 161 -1.31 5.41 -17.06
C GLU A 161 -0.30 4.79 -18.01
N ARG A 162 0.58 5.61 -18.57
CA ARG A 162 1.63 5.13 -19.47
C ARG A 162 2.64 4.22 -18.77
N LEU A 163 3.01 4.57 -17.54
CA LEU A 163 3.91 3.74 -16.72
C LEU A 163 3.28 2.38 -16.39
N ALA A 164 1.98 2.36 -16.07
CA ALA A 164 1.23 1.14 -15.82
C ALA A 164 1.13 0.25 -17.07
N GLU A 165 0.89 0.84 -18.25
CA GLU A 165 0.90 0.10 -19.53
C GLU A 165 2.23 -0.63 -19.75
N ILE A 166 3.36 0.04 -19.51
CA ILE A 166 4.70 -0.55 -19.62
C ILE A 166 4.87 -1.68 -18.62
N ALA A 167 4.54 -1.44 -17.34
CA ALA A 167 4.64 -2.46 -16.29
C ALA A 167 3.85 -3.72 -16.67
N HIS A 168 2.60 -3.54 -17.07
CA HIS A 168 1.72 -4.66 -17.39
C HIS A 168 2.11 -5.39 -18.69
N ALA A 169 2.68 -4.69 -19.68
CA ALA A 169 3.24 -5.34 -20.87
C ALA A 169 4.37 -6.32 -20.52
N HIS A 170 5.15 -5.99 -19.47
CA HIS A 170 6.20 -6.84 -18.93
C HIS A 170 5.71 -7.77 -17.80
N LYS A 171 4.41 -7.79 -17.49
CA LYS A 171 3.79 -8.60 -16.44
C LYS A 171 4.35 -8.35 -15.03
N ILE A 172 4.80 -7.14 -14.77
CA ILE A 172 5.26 -6.69 -13.46
C ILE A 172 4.32 -5.62 -12.89
N PRO A 173 4.14 -5.53 -11.56
CA PRO A 173 3.26 -4.56 -10.96
C PRO A 173 3.89 -3.16 -10.92
N LEU A 174 3.02 -2.14 -10.89
CA LEU A 174 3.37 -0.77 -10.58
C LEU A 174 3.02 -0.44 -9.13
N ILE A 175 4.03 -0.06 -8.33
CA ILE A 175 3.85 0.56 -7.02
C ILE A 175 3.97 2.07 -7.17
N LEU A 176 2.95 2.79 -6.72
CA LEU A 176 2.88 4.24 -6.80
C LEU A 176 2.85 4.86 -5.41
N ASP A 177 3.82 5.70 -5.06
CA ASP A 177 3.71 6.56 -3.89
C ASP A 177 2.85 7.78 -4.22
N ASN A 178 1.68 7.84 -3.61
CA ASN A 178 0.67 8.87 -3.83
C ASN A 178 0.59 9.88 -2.66
N THR A 179 1.64 9.96 -1.86
CA THR A 179 1.66 10.78 -0.64
C THR A 179 1.34 12.24 -0.89
N THR A 180 1.87 12.82 -1.98
CA THR A 180 1.69 14.25 -2.27
C THR A 180 0.30 14.56 -2.82
N ALA A 181 -0.25 13.72 -3.70
CA ALA A 181 -1.56 13.92 -4.30
C ALA A 181 -2.71 13.39 -3.42
N THR A 182 -2.50 12.27 -2.74
CA THR A 182 -3.53 11.48 -2.06
C THR A 182 -4.67 11.06 -2.99
N ALA A 183 -5.55 10.18 -2.53
CA ALA A 183 -6.76 9.81 -3.27
C ALA A 183 -7.68 11.00 -3.58
N TYR A 184 -7.48 12.14 -2.93
CA TYR A 184 -8.28 13.35 -3.15
C TYR A 184 -7.98 14.01 -4.49
N LEU A 185 -6.72 14.17 -4.85
CA LEU A 185 -6.33 14.76 -6.12
C LEU A 185 -6.18 13.70 -7.23
N PHE A 186 -5.70 12.50 -6.88
CA PHE A 186 -5.40 11.46 -7.85
C PHE A 186 -5.60 10.06 -7.27
N GLN A 187 -6.52 9.28 -7.82
CA GLN A 187 -6.78 7.91 -7.41
C GLN A 187 -5.88 6.94 -8.21
N GLY A 188 -4.65 6.72 -7.77
CA GLY A 188 -3.63 5.96 -8.51
C GLY A 188 -4.09 4.59 -8.99
N LEU A 189 -4.88 3.87 -8.20
CA LEU A 189 -5.41 2.58 -8.60
C LEU A 189 -6.36 2.68 -9.82
N LYS A 190 -7.10 3.75 -10.00
CA LYS A 190 -7.97 3.92 -11.18
C LYS A 190 -7.17 4.17 -12.46
N HIS A 191 -5.95 4.67 -12.32
CA HIS A 191 -5.04 4.99 -13.41
C HIS A 191 -3.99 3.90 -13.65
N GLY A 192 -4.23 2.69 -13.14
CA GLY A 192 -3.44 1.51 -13.49
C GLY A 192 -2.40 1.08 -12.46
N ALA A 193 -2.15 1.85 -11.39
CA ALA A 193 -1.29 1.36 -10.32
C ALA A 193 -1.89 0.10 -9.68
N ASP A 194 -1.03 -0.85 -9.30
CA ASP A 194 -1.44 -2.11 -8.66
C ASP A 194 -1.43 -1.98 -7.15
N ILE A 195 -0.45 -1.25 -6.63
CA ILE A 195 -0.33 -0.89 -5.22
C ILE A 195 -0.11 0.62 -5.13
N VAL A 196 -0.87 1.28 -4.28
CA VAL A 196 -0.66 2.68 -3.91
C VAL A 196 -0.18 2.73 -2.47
N VAL A 197 0.91 3.44 -2.21
CA VAL A 197 1.41 3.73 -0.87
C VAL A 197 1.22 5.21 -0.54
N ASN A 198 0.98 5.50 0.73
CA ASN A 198 0.91 6.87 1.22
C ASN A 198 1.59 6.98 2.58
N SER A 199 2.42 7.99 2.76
CA SER A 199 2.75 8.47 4.10
C SER A 199 1.55 9.22 4.65
N SER A 200 0.71 8.52 5.42
CA SER A 200 -0.50 9.14 6.01
C SER A 200 -0.17 10.21 7.03
N SER A 201 1.08 10.32 7.48
CA SER A 201 1.59 11.43 8.30
C SER A 201 1.45 12.81 7.64
N LYS A 202 1.34 12.85 6.31
CA LYS A 202 1.35 14.08 5.51
C LYS A 202 -0.09 14.58 5.30
N TYR A 203 -0.54 14.63 4.06
CA TYR A 203 -1.82 15.25 3.71
C TYR A 203 -3.06 14.46 4.16
N ILE A 204 -2.95 13.15 4.36
CA ILE A 204 -4.05 12.34 4.93
C ILE A 204 -4.32 12.75 6.37
N ASN A 205 -3.27 12.86 7.20
CA ASN A 205 -3.40 13.37 8.57
C ASN A 205 -3.75 14.87 8.60
N GLY A 206 -3.04 15.68 7.79
CA GLY A 206 -3.28 17.12 7.63
C GLY A 206 -2.91 18.01 8.82
N SER A 207 -2.65 17.42 9.99
CA SER A 207 -2.45 18.15 11.26
C SER A 207 -1.04 18.05 11.83
N SER A 208 -0.14 17.30 11.21
CA SER A 208 1.27 17.11 11.62
C SER A 208 1.43 16.56 13.06
N ASN A 209 0.45 15.82 13.55
CA ASN A 209 0.39 15.34 14.95
C ASN A 209 0.50 13.81 15.09
N SER A 210 0.66 13.08 13.97
CA SER A 210 0.84 11.63 13.99
C SER A 210 1.77 11.16 12.88
N ILE A 211 2.39 10.00 13.09
CA ILE A 211 3.18 9.30 12.08
C ILE A 211 2.46 8.00 11.75
N SER A 212 2.23 7.77 10.46
CA SER A 212 1.60 6.57 9.95
C SER A 212 1.85 6.41 8.46
N GLY A 213 1.62 5.21 7.96
CA GLY A 213 1.63 4.90 6.53
C GLY A 213 0.47 3.97 6.20
N ILE A 214 0.20 3.84 4.92
CA ILE A 214 -0.80 2.91 4.43
C ILE A 214 -0.43 2.46 3.03
N LEU A 215 -0.66 1.21 2.74
CA LEU A 215 -0.62 0.66 1.40
C LEU A 215 -2.01 0.14 1.03
N THR A 216 -2.41 0.34 -0.22
CA THR A 216 -3.68 -0.11 -0.76
C THR A 216 -3.42 -0.85 -2.07
N TYR A 217 -3.96 -2.05 -2.23
CA TYR A 217 -3.81 -2.79 -3.47
C TYR A 217 -5.11 -2.89 -4.27
N SER A 218 -4.95 -2.99 -5.59
CA SER A 218 -6.06 -2.92 -6.53
C SER A 218 -6.91 -4.20 -6.58
N GLY A 219 -6.31 -5.35 -6.29
CA GLY A 219 -6.91 -6.68 -6.50
C GLY A 219 -6.99 -7.11 -7.97
N ARG A 220 -6.42 -6.33 -8.90
CA ARG A 220 -6.51 -6.59 -10.35
C ARG A 220 -5.28 -7.24 -10.94
N PHE A 221 -4.11 -7.03 -10.35
CA PHE A 221 -2.88 -7.64 -10.83
C PHE A 221 -2.91 -9.17 -10.63
N GLN A 222 -2.48 -9.91 -11.65
CA GLN A 222 -2.43 -11.37 -11.60
C GLN A 222 -1.12 -11.81 -10.95
N TRP A 223 -1.18 -12.09 -9.65
CA TRP A 223 -0.01 -12.51 -8.86
C TRP A 223 0.43 -13.95 -9.11
N ASP A 224 -0.36 -14.74 -9.81
CA ASP A 224 -0.09 -16.16 -10.12
C ASP A 224 0.90 -16.36 -11.27
N SER A 225 1.51 -15.28 -11.79
CA SER A 225 2.56 -15.39 -12.79
C SER A 225 3.84 -15.98 -12.18
N GLU A 226 4.65 -16.66 -12.98
CA GLU A 226 5.96 -17.22 -12.57
C GLU A 226 6.91 -16.18 -11.96
N LEU A 227 6.64 -14.89 -12.15
CA LEU A 227 7.37 -13.77 -11.61
C LEU A 227 7.01 -13.44 -10.16
N SER A 228 5.86 -13.87 -9.68
CA SER A 228 5.42 -13.64 -8.32
C SER A 228 5.67 -14.88 -7.46
N LEU A 229 6.64 -14.82 -6.57
CA LEU A 229 6.89 -15.85 -5.56
C LEU A 229 5.84 -15.82 -4.43
N ILE A 230 4.89 -14.91 -4.48
CA ILE A 230 3.89 -14.71 -3.45
C ILE A 230 2.53 -15.03 -4.07
N HIS A 231 1.96 -16.15 -3.64
CA HIS A 231 0.56 -16.46 -3.87
C HIS A 231 -0.32 -15.54 -3.02
N ILE A 232 -0.41 -14.26 -3.40
CA ILE A 232 -1.39 -13.34 -2.83
C ILE A 232 -2.71 -13.56 -3.57
N SER A 233 -3.17 -14.79 -3.60
CA SER A 233 -4.45 -15.13 -4.23
C SER A 233 -5.66 -14.81 -3.33
N GLU A 234 -5.42 -14.44 -2.07
CA GLU A 234 -6.51 -14.14 -1.12
C GLU A 234 -6.19 -12.91 -0.25
N PRO A 235 -7.18 -12.01 -0.06
CA PRO A 235 -7.04 -10.83 0.80
C PRO A 235 -6.56 -11.14 2.22
N THR A 236 -6.86 -12.34 2.70
CA THR A 236 -6.49 -12.86 4.02
C THR A 236 -4.99 -12.98 4.25
N ARG A 237 -4.16 -13.11 3.20
CA ARG A 237 -2.71 -13.25 3.37
C ARG A 237 -1.98 -11.93 3.54
N LEU A 238 -2.48 -10.83 2.99
CA LEU A 238 -1.94 -9.50 3.28
C LEU A 238 -2.17 -9.10 4.74
N ALA A 239 -3.24 -9.55 5.36
CA ALA A 239 -3.51 -9.34 6.79
C ALA A 239 -2.59 -10.15 7.73
N LEU A 240 -1.81 -11.11 7.22
CA LEU A 240 -0.86 -11.90 8.00
C LEU A 240 0.54 -11.28 8.09
N ILE A 241 0.81 -10.17 7.38
CA ILE A 241 2.10 -9.49 7.37
C ILE A 241 2.09 -8.23 8.25
N SER A 242 0.93 -7.86 8.82
CA SER A 242 0.78 -6.71 9.73
C SER A 242 1.17 -7.06 11.15
#